data_7dd8973ba5d61e7cbbf6942ad785e64f
#
_entry.id   7dd8973ba5d61e7cbbf6942ad785e64f
#
_cell.length_a   1.000
_cell.length_b   1.000
_cell.length_c   1.000
_cell.angle_alpha   90.00
_cell.angle_beta   90.00
_cell.angle_gamma   90.00
#
_symmetry.space_group_name_H-M   'P 1'
#
loop_
_entity.id
_entity.type
_entity.pdbx_description
1 polymer ?
#
loop_
_entity_poly.entity_id
_entity_poly.type
_entity_poly.pdbx_seq_one_letter_code
_entity_poly.pdbx_strand_id
1 'polypeptide(L)'
;MMLDKMNVKEAARRWNVTERRVTDLCKEGKIEGAYKEGRSWVLPMIAEKPVDYRVKSGKYTKSNKHFKLPLPIGISDYRMASTQFYYVDKTLLIKDLIDEVSHISLFTRPRRFGKTLNMDMLRVFFEKSKEDTSIYFKGKKIWSCGKKYQQHQGKYPVMFLTFKDIKYQTWENTFDALKTVIAKEVKRHSELLSSDKIDYYDKKQIEKIISKNVNEVELSNVLLDLSEMLYKHYGIGPVLIVDEYDVPIQQGYMMQYYEKVILFMRNLFSAALKDNKYISFGFLTGILRVSKESIFSGLNNLHVHSVLEHRYSQYFGFTSEEIKTMTYYFEVPEKYDELCEWYDGYRFGKTDIFNPWSVLNYFYYECQPQTYWQATGSNDIIREIIQSANKEIYEKLIQLMNGEKIKTYIDTSVIYPHIKNNPSTIFSFLLVAGYLKIFDSPSYLNDICEVSLPNKEIAYVYHKEILLELQNMIPQSLGIEIQHAIVMKDCEGLKSLIQTLLMTSVSSFDYAKETFYHGLMLGLCALVKGYFVTSNKESGDGRYDISLKPIYPYLPGILIELKSEKQCSKETLKKLAKKALEQIHLKQYDTQMRMEGVSFIYKYGVAFSGKNVEIEMEC
;
A
#
# COMPACT_ATOMS: atom_id res chain seq x y z
N MET A 1 11.16 -18.18 -53.72
CA MET A 1 11.31 -17.48 -52.46
C MET A 1 12.75 -17.66 -52.00
N MET A 2 13.59 -16.65 -52.07
CA MET A 2 14.92 -16.69 -51.44
C MET A 2 14.68 -16.67 -49.93
N LEU A 3 14.92 -17.80 -49.25
CA LEU A 3 14.96 -17.84 -47.79
C LEU A 3 16.12 -16.94 -47.33
N ASP A 4 15.83 -15.93 -46.54
CA ASP A 4 16.85 -15.10 -45.91
C ASP A 4 17.83 -15.99 -45.14
N LYS A 5 19.10 -15.83 -45.42
CA LYS A 5 20.21 -16.66 -44.93
C LYS A 5 21.07 -15.85 -43.96
N MET A 6 21.59 -16.50 -42.93
CA MET A 6 22.59 -15.89 -42.03
C MET A 6 23.88 -16.73 -42.01
N ASN A 7 25.01 -16.07 -41.81
CA ASN A 7 26.30 -16.73 -41.65
C ASN A 7 26.59 -17.11 -40.21
N VAL A 8 27.64 -17.89 -39.99
CA VAL A 8 28.04 -18.36 -38.65
C VAL A 8 28.28 -17.20 -37.67
N LYS A 9 28.82 -16.09 -38.13
CA LYS A 9 29.12 -14.92 -37.31
C LYS A 9 27.85 -14.19 -36.87
N GLU A 10 26.86 -14.12 -37.71
CA GLU A 10 25.55 -13.56 -37.43
C GLU A 10 24.79 -14.44 -36.45
N ALA A 11 24.78 -15.77 -36.66
CA ALA A 11 24.19 -16.74 -35.74
C ALA A 11 24.87 -16.71 -34.37
N ALA A 12 26.18 -16.60 -34.32
CA ALA A 12 26.94 -16.49 -33.07
C ALA A 12 26.55 -15.25 -32.27
N ARG A 13 26.40 -14.10 -32.90
CA ARG A 13 25.92 -12.85 -32.28
C ARG A 13 24.47 -12.99 -31.77
N ARG A 14 23.59 -13.52 -32.64
CA ARG A 14 22.16 -13.67 -32.29
C ARG A 14 21.91 -14.62 -31.13
N TRP A 15 22.70 -15.71 -31.04
CA TRP A 15 22.54 -16.74 -30.01
C TRP A 15 23.45 -16.54 -28.79
N ASN A 16 24.26 -15.48 -28.81
CA ASN A 16 25.25 -15.18 -27.77
C ASN A 16 26.18 -16.38 -27.45
N VAL A 17 26.79 -16.92 -28.50
CA VAL A 17 27.75 -18.03 -28.44
C VAL A 17 28.96 -17.74 -29.34
N THR A 18 30.04 -18.53 -29.21
CA THR A 18 31.20 -18.39 -30.08
C THR A 18 30.93 -18.94 -31.50
N GLU A 19 31.55 -18.38 -32.51
CA GLU A 19 31.48 -18.86 -33.92
C GLU A 19 31.88 -20.36 -34.02
N ARG A 20 32.86 -20.79 -33.21
CA ARG A 20 33.27 -22.21 -33.11
C ARG A 20 32.10 -23.07 -32.66
N ARG A 21 31.32 -22.63 -31.66
CA ARG A 21 30.17 -23.38 -31.14
C ARG A 21 29.05 -23.51 -32.18
N VAL A 22 28.75 -22.47 -32.95
CA VAL A 22 27.81 -22.54 -34.07
C VAL A 22 28.29 -23.52 -35.12
N THR A 23 29.57 -23.48 -35.48
CA THR A 23 30.19 -24.40 -36.45
C THR A 23 30.08 -25.85 -35.99
N ASP A 24 30.31 -26.13 -34.70
CA ASP A 24 30.19 -27.48 -34.13
C ASP A 24 28.73 -27.96 -34.15
N LEU A 25 27.75 -27.10 -33.83
CA LEU A 25 26.32 -27.43 -33.94
C LEU A 25 25.87 -27.71 -35.37
N CYS A 26 26.43 -27.01 -36.37
CA CYS A 26 26.22 -27.31 -37.79
C CYS A 26 26.78 -28.65 -38.16
N LYS A 27 28.02 -28.99 -37.72
CA LYS A 27 28.65 -30.28 -37.98
C LYS A 27 27.91 -31.44 -37.34
N GLU A 28 27.34 -31.21 -36.16
CA GLU A 28 26.55 -32.19 -35.42
C GLU A 28 25.13 -32.37 -35.99
N GLY A 29 24.75 -31.63 -37.04
CA GLY A 29 23.42 -31.69 -37.65
C GLY A 29 22.27 -31.19 -36.76
N LYS A 30 22.58 -30.39 -35.72
CA LYS A 30 21.63 -29.90 -34.73
C LYS A 30 20.88 -28.63 -35.13
N ILE A 31 21.23 -28.05 -36.26
CA ILE A 31 20.55 -26.86 -36.80
C ILE A 31 19.86 -27.27 -38.09
N GLU A 32 18.54 -27.32 -38.02
CA GLU A 32 17.71 -27.71 -39.17
C GLU A 32 17.89 -26.69 -40.33
N GLY A 33 18.10 -27.18 -41.52
CA GLY A 33 18.30 -26.38 -42.73
C GLY A 33 19.69 -25.72 -42.85
N ALA A 34 20.66 -25.99 -41.97
CA ALA A 34 22.03 -25.55 -42.13
C ALA A 34 22.76 -26.39 -43.18
N TYR A 35 23.48 -25.74 -44.10
CA TYR A 35 24.25 -26.38 -45.16
C TYR A 35 25.58 -25.67 -45.42
N LYS A 36 26.51 -26.36 -46.13
CA LYS A 36 27.78 -25.77 -46.53
C LYS A 36 27.67 -25.09 -47.88
N GLU A 37 28.10 -23.83 -47.96
CA GLU A 37 28.31 -23.11 -49.21
C GLU A 37 29.81 -22.80 -49.33
N GLY A 38 30.48 -23.58 -50.18
CA GLY A 38 31.95 -23.56 -50.24
C GLY A 38 32.62 -24.03 -48.93
N ARG A 39 33.44 -23.15 -48.30
CA ARG A 39 34.12 -23.44 -47.03
C ARG A 39 33.34 -22.98 -45.79
N SER A 40 32.23 -22.27 -45.98
CA SER A 40 31.46 -21.66 -44.88
C SER A 40 30.11 -22.33 -44.66
N TRP A 41 29.64 -22.35 -43.39
CA TRP A 41 28.29 -22.76 -43.07
C TRP A 41 27.30 -21.62 -43.25
N VAL A 42 26.13 -21.92 -43.78
CA VAL A 42 24.99 -21.02 -43.96
C VAL A 42 23.79 -21.60 -43.27
N LEU A 43 23.06 -20.77 -42.52
CA LEU A 43 21.91 -21.16 -41.73
C LEU A 43 20.67 -20.38 -42.20
N PRO A 44 19.45 -20.95 -42.08
CA PRO A 44 18.23 -20.18 -42.29
C PRO A 44 18.14 -19.03 -41.27
N MET A 45 17.66 -17.87 -41.68
CA MET A 45 17.45 -16.72 -40.80
C MET A 45 16.52 -17.00 -39.65
N ILE A 46 15.58 -17.95 -39.83
CA ILE A 46 14.61 -18.38 -38.82
C ILE A 46 15.16 -19.44 -37.86
N ALA A 47 16.39 -19.95 -38.08
CA ALA A 47 16.96 -21.00 -37.22
C ALA A 47 17.07 -20.54 -35.76
N GLU A 48 16.62 -21.38 -34.85
CA GLU A 48 16.73 -21.16 -33.40
C GLU A 48 17.96 -21.88 -32.84
N LYS A 49 18.46 -21.40 -31.71
CA LYS A 49 19.57 -22.03 -30.97
C LYS A 49 19.13 -23.41 -30.44
N PRO A 50 19.81 -24.51 -30.85
CA PRO A 50 19.49 -25.84 -30.33
C PRO A 50 19.65 -25.93 -28.81
N VAL A 51 18.70 -26.63 -28.15
CA VAL A 51 18.72 -26.84 -26.70
C VAL A 51 19.88 -27.73 -26.31
N ASP A 52 20.75 -27.30 -25.43
CA ASP A 52 21.86 -28.10 -24.93
C ASP A 52 21.43 -28.97 -23.72
N TYR A 53 21.10 -30.23 -23.99
CA TYR A 53 20.65 -31.17 -22.96
C TYR A 53 21.73 -31.57 -21.92
N ARG A 54 23.00 -31.18 -22.11
CA ARG A 54 24.09 -31.40 -21.14
C ARG A 54 23.99 -30.54 -19.90
N VAL A 55 23.11 -29.53 -19.86
CA VAL A 55 22.89 -28.65 -18.72
C VAL A 55 22.14 -29.36 -17.57
N LYS A 56 21.59 -30.55 -17.75
CA LYS A 56 20.87 -31.29 -16.69
C LYS A 56 21.78 -31.96 -15.63
N SER A 57 23.08 -31.99 -15.78
CA SER A 57 23.99 -32.70 -14.84
C SER A 57 24.72 -31.84 -13.83
N GLY A 58 24.44 -30.54 -13.74
CA GLY A 58 24.89 -29.66 -12.64
C GLY A 58 26.41 -29.51 -12.39
N LYS A 59 27.28 -30.14 -13.18
CA LYS A 59 28.71 -30.25 -12.86
C LYS A 59 29.64 -29.18 -13.48
N TYR A 60 29.17 -28.36 -14.43
CA TYR A 60 29.95 -27.29 -15.06
C TYR A 60 29.05 -26.12 -15.50
N THR A 61 28.35 -25.50 -14.60
CA THR A 61 27.81 -24.17 -14.84
C THR A 61 28.64 -23.17 -14.04
N LYS A 62 29.53 -22.42 -14.71
CA LYS A 62 29.76 -21.03 -14.30
C LYS A 62 28.37 -20.43 -14.24
N SER A 63 27.93 -20.05 -13.06
CA SER A 63 26.65 -19.41 -12.85
C SER A 63 26.53 -18.21 -13.80
N ASN A 64 25.77 -18.33 -14.89
CA ASN A 64 25.14 -17.17 -15.47
C ASN A 64 24.18 -16.68 -14.38
N LYS A 65 24.66 -15.82 -13.50
CA LYS A 65 23.79 -14.97 -12.70
C LYS A 65 22.97 -14.23 -13.75
N HIS A 66 21.73 -14.67 -14.00
CA HIS A 66 20.74 -13.81 -14.64
C HIS A 66 20.74 -12.55 -13.80
N PHE A 67 21.15 -11.45 -14.41
CA PHE A 67 21.20 -10.15 -13.73
C PHE A 67 19.75 -9.79 -13.47
N LYS A 68 19.26 -10.09 -12.26
CA LYS A 68 17.90 -9.75 -11.85
C LYS A 68 17.82 -8.23 -11.82
N LEU A 69 16.81 -7.68 -12.47
CA LEU A 69 16.57 -6.24 -12.39
C LEU A 69 16.30 -5.85 -10.94
N PRO A 70 16.83 -4.71 -10.48
CA PRO A 70 16.55 -4.22 -9.14
C PRO A 70 15.07 -3.88 -8.97
N LEU A 71 14.61 -3.88 -7.71
CA LEU A 71 13.22 -3.54 -7.37
C LEU A 71 13.01 -2.02 -7.34
N PRO A 72 11.89 -1.48 -7.87
CA PRO A 72 11.63 -0.05 -7.97
C PRO A 72 11.15 0.56 -6.63
N ILE A 73 11.86 0.32 -5.52
CA ILE A 73 11.48 0.81 -4.19
C ILE A 73 11.65 2.33 -4.16
N GLY A 74 10.54 3.06 -3.91
CA GLY A 74 10.55 4.51 -3.84
C GLY A 74 10.67 5.23 -5.19
N ILE A 75 10.69 4.51 -6.30
CA ILE A 75 10.77 5.10 -7.65
C ILE A 75 9.36 5.56 -8.07
N SER A 76 9.24 6.83 -8.40
CA SER A 76 8.01 7.45 -8.91
C SER A 76 8.13 7.91 -10.38
N ASP A 77 9.32 7.88 -10.96
CA ASP A 77 9.56 8.17 -12.37
C ASP A 77 9.32 6.91 -13.20
N TYR A 78 8.34 6.95 -14.11
CA TYR A 78 7.96 5.82 -14.95
C TYR A 78 9.05 5.44 -15.96
N ARG A 79 9.79 6.42 -16.50
CA ARG A 79 10.87 6.16 -17.46
C ARG A 79 11.93 5.28 -16.80
N MET A 80 12.34 5.63 -15.58
CA MET A 80 13.28 4.82 -14.80
C MET A 80 12.68 3.47 -14.43
N ALA A 81 11.49 3.45 -13.86
CA ALA A 81 10.84 2.22 -13.41
C ALA A 81 10.69 1.20 -14.53
N SER A 82 10.26 1.65 -15.73
CA SER A 82 9.98 0.77 -16.87
C SER A 82 11.20 0.25 -17.63
N THR A 83 12.38 0.87 -17.44
CA THR A 83 13.61 0.54 -18.19
C THR A 83 14.73 -0.04 -17.34
N GLN A 84 14.84 0.36 -16.07
CA GLN A 84 15.98 0.01 -15.22
C GLN A 84 15.62 -0.95 -14.08
N PHE A 85 14.33 -1.15 -13.82
CA PHE A 85 13.83 -1.92 -12.67
C PHE A 85 12.88 -3.04 -13.11
N TYR A 86 12.64 -3.98 -12.20
CA TYR A 86 11.58 -4.97 -12.35
C TYR A 86 10.22 -4.28 -12.24
N TYR A 87 9.64 -3.93 -13.37
CA TYR A 87 8.37 -3.22 -13.45
C TYR A 87 7.22 -4.17 -13.76
N VAL A 88 6.22 -4.21 -12.88
CA VAL A 88 4.95 -4.90 -13.13
C VAL A 88 4.09 -4.03 -14.05
N ASP A 89 3.83 -4.51 -15.24
CA ASP A 89 3.20 -3.73 -16.32
C ASP A 89 1.73 -3.41 -16.04
N LYS A 90 1.46 -2.14 -15.72
CA LYS A 90 0.13 -1.57 -15.49
C LYS A 90 -0.38 -0.71 -16.66
N THR A 91 0.28 -0.76 -17.81
CA THR A 91 -0.01 0.14 -18.94
C THR A 91 -1.40 -0.05 -19.55
N LEU A 92 -2.09 -1.17 -19.29
CA LEU A 92 -3.49 -1.34 -19.69
C LEU A 92 -4.46 -0.35 -19.01
N LEU A 93 -4.05 0.30 -17.90
CA LEU A 93 -4.78 1.43 -17.34
C LEU A 93 -5.05 2.50 -18.40
N ILE A 94 -4.07 2.79 -19.25
CA ILE A 94 -4.18 3.78 -20.34
C ILE A 94 -5.30 3.40 -21.31
N LYS A 95 -5.34 2.10 -21.69
CA LYS A 95 -6.38 1.57 -22.57
C LYS A 95 -7.77 1.80 -21.99
N ASP A 96 -7.95 1.36 -20.75
CA ASP A 96 -9.26 1.42 -20.10
C ASP A 96 -9.73 2.88 -19.87
N LEU A 97 -8.78 3.81 -19.65
CA LEU A 97 -9.08 5.24 -19.56
C LEU A 97 -9.46 5.87 -20.89
N ILE A 98 -8.82 5.48 -21.99
CA ILE A 98 -9.18 5.94 -23.36
C ILE A 98 -10.56 5.40 -23.77
N ASP A 99 -10.88 4.18 -23.35
CA ASP A 99 -12.18 3.55 -23.63
C ASP A 99 -13.31 4.08 -22.72
N GLU A 100 -12.97 4.84 -21.67
CA GLU A 100 -13.94 5.45 -20.78
C GLU A 100 -14.61 6.65 -21.44
N VAL A 101 -15.92 6.75 -21.29
CA VAL A 101 -16.70 7.90 -21.77
C VAL A 101 -16.48 9.14 -20.89
N SER A 102 -16.10 8.93 -19.62
CA SER A 102 -15.86 10.03 -18.69
C SER A 102 -14.52 10.71 -18.96
N HIS A 103 -14.56 12.00 -19.12
CA HIS A 103 -13.36 12.80 -19.30
C HIS A 103 -12.57 13.01 -18.00
N ILE A 104 -13.20 12.86 -16.83
CA ILE A 104 -12.54 13.12 -15.54
C ILE A 104 -12.70 11.94 -14.60
N SER A 105 -11.58 11.38 -14.16
CA SER A 105 -11.50 10.24 -13.26
C SER A 105 -10.76 10.58 -11.98
N LEU A 106 -11.37 10.28 -10.84
CA LEU A 106 -10.76 10.38 -9.51
C LEU A 106 -10.52 8.98 -8.94
N PHE A 107 -9.26 8.65 -8.68
CA PHE A 107 -8.87 7.38 -8.06
C PHE A 107 -8.59 7.58 -6.57
N THR A 108 -9.45 7.02 -5.72
CA THR A 108 -9.19 7.00 -4.28
C THR A 108 -8.63 5.63 -3.90
N ARG A 109 -7.37 5.62 -3.48
CA ARG A 109 -6.62 4.41 -3.09
C ARG A 109 -5.78 4.68 -1.84
N PRO A 110 -5.53 3.69 -1.01
CA PRO A 110 -4.66 3.84 0.14
C PRO A 110 -3.25 4.32 -0.25
N ARG A 111 -2.47 4.73 0.74
CA ARG A 111 -1.06 5.10 0.52
C ARG A 111 -0.26 3.89 0.05
N ARG A 112 0.80 4.12 -0.77
CA ARG A 112 1.74 3.08 -1.23
C ARG A 112 1.18 2.05 -2.22
N PHE A 113 0.03 2.32 -2.86
CA PHE A 113 -0.56 1.47 -3.90
C PHE A 113 -0.19 1.89 -5.33
N GLY A 114 0.92 2.61 -5.53
CA GLY A 114 1.43 2.94 -6.87
C GLY A 114 0.72 4.10 -7.56
N LYS A 115 -0.06 4.95 -6.85
CA LYS A 115 -0.78 6.10 -7.43
C LYS A 115 0.15 7.02 -8.23
N THR A 116 1.19 7.55 -7.60
CA THR A 116 2.14 8.50 -8.21
C THR A 116 2.83 7.92 -9.45
N LEU A 117 3.26 6.65 -9.41
CA LEU A 117 3.90 5.99 -10.55
C LEU A 117 2.93 5.84 -11.73
N ASN A 118 1.66 5.50 -11.47
CA ASN A 118 0.64 5.43 -12.50
C ASN A 118 0.32 6.81 -13.09
N MET A 119 0.28 7.87 -12.27
CA MET A 119 0.07 9.23 -12.76
C MET A 119 1.26 9.70 -13.63
N ASP A 120 2.48 9.37 -13.25
CA ASP A 120 3.65 9.67 -14.07
C ASP A 120 3.68 8.85 -15.36
N MET A 121 3.25 7.57 -15.31
CA MET A 121 3.03 6.75 -16.51
C MET A 121 2.06 7.41 -17.48
N LEU A 122 0.92 7.91 -17.00
CA LEU A 122 -0.07 8.63 -17.82
C LEU A 122 0.55 9.91 -18.40
N ARG A 123 1.29 10.68 -17.59
CA ARG A 123 2.01 11.87 -18.04
C ARG A 123 2.97 11.52 -19.19
N VAL A 124 3.86 10.55 -18.99
CA VAL A 124 4.86 10.14 -20.00
C VAL A 124 4.20 9.62 -21.29
N PHE A 125 3.02 8.98 -21.16
CA PHE A 125 2.29 8.49 -22.32
C PHE A 125 1.64 9.60 -23.13
N PHE A 126 0.88 10.48 -22.48
CA PHE A 126 0.08 11.50 -23.18
C PHE A 126 0.89 12.72 -23.62
N GLU A 127 1.96 13.05 -22.86
CA GLU A 127 2.66 14.32 -22.99
C GLU A 127 3.37 14.46 -24.32
N LYS A 128 3.06 15.55 -25.03
CA LYS A 128 3.80 16.00 -26.22
C LYS A 128 5.18 16.47 -25.79
N SER A 129 6.20 15.79 -26.24
CA SER A 129 7.60 16.04 -25.89
C SER A 129 8.48 16.11 -27.13
N LYS A 130 9.67 16.71 -27.00
CA LYS A 130 10.74 16.62 -28.01
C LYS A 130 11.41 15.24 -28.01
N GLU A 131 11.33 14.52 -26.89
CA GLU A 131 11.81 13.16 -26.72
C GLU A 131 10.79 12.16 -27.29
N ASP A 132 11.24 11.11 -27.99
CA ASP A 132 10.38 9.98 -28.36
C ASP A 132 10.08 9.11 -27.14
N THR A 133 9.04 9.46 -26.40
CA THR A 133 8.62 8.71 -25.21
C THR A 133 7.94 7.38 -25.54
N SER A 134 7.68 7.08 -26.83
CA SER A 134 7.12 5.79 -27.25
C SER A 134 8.02 4.60 -26.88
N ILE A 135 9.32 4.83 -26.75
CA ILE A 135 10.31 3.81 -26.38
C ILE A 135 10.00 3.15 -25.03
N TYR A 136 9.38 3.87 -24.09
CA TYR A 136 9.02 3.36 -22.76
C TYR A 136 7.78 2.46 -22.77
N PHE A 137 7.02 2.49 -23.89
CA PHE A 137 5.78 1.73 -24.05
C PHE A 137 5.90 0.60 -25.08
N LYS A 138 6.89 0.67 -25.98
CA LYS A 138 7.21 -0.43 -26.91
C LYS A 138 7.57 -1.68 -26.12
N GLY A 139 6.86 -2.79 -26.38
CA GLY A 139 7.00 -4.04 -25.61
C GLY A 139 6.15 -4.12 -24.33
N LYS A 140 5.40 -3.07 -23.96
CA LYS A 140 4.40 -3.11 -22.90
C LYS A 140 3.02 -3.49 -23.43
N LYS A 141 2.13 -3.94 -22.55
CA LYS A 141 0.78 -4.44 -22.90
C LYS A 141 -0.03 -3.42 -23.72
N ILE A 142 0.03 -2.13 -23.37
CA ILE A 142 -0.68 -1.07 -24.11
C ILE A 142 -0.28 -1.00 -25.58
N TRP A 143 1.00 -1.24 -25.90
CA TRP A 143 1.46 -1.16 -27.27
C TRP A 143 0.87 -2.25 -28.17
N SER A 144 0.60 -3.42 -27.61
CA SER A 144 -0.06 -4.54 -28.28
C SER A 144 -1.56 -4.33 -28.52
N CYS A 145 -2.18 -3.32 -27.88
CA CYS A 145 -3.60 -3.02 -28.06
C CYS A 145 -3.95 -2.34 -29.41
N GLY A 146 -2.93 -1.95 -30.19
CA GLY A 146 -3.11 -1.46 -31.54
C GLY A 146 -3.20 0.05 -31.71
N LYS A 147 -3.34 0.47 -32.99
CA LYS A 147 -3.23 1.89 -33.42
C LYS A 147 -4.22 2.83 -32.75
N LYS A 148 -5.41 2.35 -32.38
CA LYS A 148 -6.43 3.15 -31.67
C LYS A 148 -5.85 3.82 -30.41
N TYR A 149 -4.99 3.12 -29.68
CA TYR A 149 -4.40 3.62 -28.44
C TYR A 149 -3.05 4.29 -28.68
N GLN A 150 -2.22 3.73 -29.57
CA GLN A 150 -0.92 4.28 -29.91
C GLN A 150 -1.01 5.72 -30.46
N GLN A 151 -2.09 6.09 -31.13
CA GLN A 151 -2.29 7.45 -31.67
C GLN A 151 -2.44 8.53 -30.59
N HIS A 152 -2.73 8.16 -29.34
CA HIS A 152 -2.79 9.08 -28.22
C HIS A 152 -1.42 9.37 -27.59
N GLN A 153 -0.41 8.54 -27.89
CA GLN A 153 0.92 8.68 -27.34
C GLN A 153 1.61 9.95 -27.86
N GLY A 154 2.10 10.78 -26.92
CA GLY A 154 2.82 12.01 -27.24
C GLY A 154 1.99 13.09 -27.94
N LYS A 155 0.65 13.09 -27.77
CA LYS A 155 -0.27 13.96 -28.50
C LYS A 155 -0.69 15.22 -27.76
N TYR A 156 -0.74 15.19 -26.45
CA TYR A 156 -1.42 16.19 -25.64
C TYR A 156 -0.42 17.08 -24.89
N PRO A 157 -0.68 18.38 -24.74
CA PRO A 157 -0.07 19.11 -23.63
C PRO A 157 -0.57 18.51 -22.33
N VAL A 158 0.29 18.42 -21.31
CA VAL A 158 -0.05 17.81 -20.01
C VAL A 158 0.25 18.79 -18.90
N MET A 159 -0.76 19.12 -18.11
CA MET A 159 -0.63 19.83 -16.83
C MET A 159 -0.50 18.80 -15.71
N PHE A 160 0.67 18.77 -15.02
CA PHE A 160 0.96 17.79 -13.98
C PHE A 160 1.25 18.47 -12.65
N LEU A 161 0.38 18.25 -11.66
CA LEU A 161 0.52 18.79 -10.31
C LEU A 161 0.62 17.66 -9.29
N THR A 162 1.53 17.78 -8.32
CA THR A 162 1.56 16.90 -7.15
C THR A 162 1.58 17.75 -5.88
N PHE A 163 0.68 17.43 -4.96
CA PHE A 163 0.55 18.14 -3.68
C PHE A 163 1.14 17.37 -2.50
N LYS A 164 1.85 16.27 -2.76
CA LYS A 164 2.38 15.34 -1.75
C LYS A 164 3.21 15.99 -0.64
N ASP A 165 3.92 17.09 -0.96
CA ASP A 165 4.84 17.78 -0.05
C ASP A 165 4.23 19.03 0.59
N ILE A 166 2.94 19.33 0.35
CA ILE A 166 2.26 20.50 0.92
C ILE A 166 1.74 20.16 2.32
N LYS A 167 2.62 20.25 3.31
CA LYS A 167 2.38 19.89 4.73
C LYS A 167 2.92 20.96 5.66
N TYR A 168 2.27 22.11 5.68
CA TYR A 168 2.70 23.26 6.48
C TYR A 168 1.77 23.50 7.68
N GLN A 169 2.25 24.23 8.67
CA GLN A 169 1.53 24.48 9.91
C GLN A 169 0.49 25.59 9.79
N THR A 170 0.65 26.51 8.82
CA THR A 170 -0.25 27.66 8.64
C THR A 170 -0.79 27.71 7.22
N TRP A 171 -1.92 28.39 7.06
CA TRP A 171 -2.53 28.62 5.75
C TRP A 171 -1.61 29.43 4.83
N GLU A 172 -0.98 30.45 5.34
CA GLU A 172 -0.10 31.35 4.60
C GLU A 172 1.05 30.57 3.94
N ASN A 173 1.72 29.71 4.72
CA ASN A 173 2.80 28.87 4.20
C ASN A 173 2.28 27.81 3.21
N THR A 174 1.10 27.26 3.47
CA THR A 174 0.42 26.32 2.55
C THR A 174 0.08 26.99 1.23
N PHE A 175 -0.46 28.19 1.28
CA PHE A 175 -0.81 28.95 0.08
C PHE A 175 0.43 29.34 -0.73
N ASP A 176 1.52 29.74 -0.09
CA ASP A 176 2.80 30.02 -0.76
C ASP A 176 3.41 28.76 -1.40
N ALA A 177 3.23 27.61 -0.79
CA ALA A 177 3.63 26.33 -1.37
C ALA A 177 2.77 25.98 -2.59
N LEU A 178 1.45 26.19 -2.53
CA LEU A 178 0.53 26.02 -3.66
C LEU A 178 0.91 26.94 -4.82
N LYS A 179 1.16 28.24 -4.57
CA LYS A 179 1.70 29.16 -5.58
C LYS A 179 2.97 28.61 -6.22
N THR A 180 3.86 28.04 -5.41
CA THR A 180 5.15 27.51 -5.88
C THR A 180 4.97 26.30 -6.81
N VAL A 181 4.08 25.36 -6.45
CA VAL A 181 3.79 24.18 -7.27
C VAL A 181 3.15 24.61 -8.60
N ILE A 182 2.14 25.47 -8.55
CA ILE A 182 1.43 25.95 -9.75
C ILE A 182 2.37 26.81 -10.64
N ALA A 183 3.17 27.69 -10.06
CA ALA A 183 4.12 28.50 -10.83
C ALA A 183 5.18 27.65 -11.54
N LYS A 184 5.65 26.55 -10.94
CA LYS A 184 6.55 25.60 -11.59
C LYS A 184 5.89 24.93 -12.79
N GLU A 185 4.62 24.56 -12.65
CA GLU A 185 3.88 23.94 -13.75
C GLU A 185 3.63 24.94 -14.89
N VAL A 186 3.20 26.16 -14.61
CA VAL A 186 3.04 27.21 -15.61
C VAL A 186 4.37 27.52 -16.31
N LYS A 187 5.48 27.57 -15.56
CA LYS A 187 6.83 27.76 -16.13
C LYS A 187 7.24 26.63 -17.06
N ARG A 188 6.77 25.39 -16.84
CA ARG A 188 7.02 24.24 -17.73
C ARG A 188 6.42 24.45 -19.11
N HIS A 189 5.41 25.29 -19.22
CA HIS A 189 4.73 25.70 -20.45
C HIS A 189 5.19 27.10 -20.94
N SER A 190 6.45 27.45 -20.71
CA SER A 190 7.00 28.77 -21.12
C SER A 190 6.99 29.01 -22.63
N GLU A 191 6.80 27.98 -23.46
CA GLU A 191 6.59 28.10 -24.90
C GLU A 191 5.36 28.97 -25.25
N LEU A 192 4.38 29.08 -24.36
CA LEU A 192 3.22 29.97 -24.53
C LEU A 192 3.61 31.44 -24.64
N LEU A 193 4.69 31.86 -23.95
CA LEU A 193 5.19 33.25 -24.02
C LEU A 193 5.65 33.64 -25.43
N SER A 194 6.13 32.67 -26.21
CA SER A 194 6.58 32.87 -27.59
C SER A 194 5.51 32.59 -28.64
N SER A 195 4.30 32.19 -28.21
CA SER A 195 3.22 31.81 -29.13
C SER A 195 2.53 33.03 -29.75
N ASP A 196 2.33 33.00 -31.05
CA ASP A 196 1.56 34.03 -31.77
C ASP A 196 0.06 33.88 -31.57
N LYS A 197 -0.41 32.76 -31.04
CA LYS A 197 -1.82 32.46 -30.78
C LYS A 197 -2.28 32.92 -29.40
N ILE A 198 -1.36 33.35 -28.54
CA ILE A 198 -1.60 33.80 -27.18
C ILE A 198 -1.50 35.33 -27.17
N ASP A 199 -2.52 35.99 -26.63
CA ASP A 199 -2.55 37.43 -26.58
C ASP A 199 -1.63 38.01 -25.50
N TYR A 200 -1.49 39.33 -25.52
CA TYR A 200 -0.60 40.06 -24.62
C TYR A 200 -1.02 39.94 -23.14
N TYR A 201 -2.33 39.91 -22.86
CA TYR A 201 -2.82 39.85 -21.48
C TYR A 201 -2.62 38.46 -20.90
N ASP A 202 -2.87 37.41 -21.67
CA ASP A 202 -2.59 36.02 -21.29
C ASP A 202 -1.10 35.83 -20.99
N LYS A 203 -0.18 36.38 -21.80
CA LYS A 203 1.27 36.32 -21.55
C LYS A 203 1.67 37.03 -20.27
N LYS A 204 1.12 38.21 -19.99
CA LYS A 204 1.32 38.94 -18.72
C LYS A 204 0.81 38.13 -17.53
N GLN A 205 -0.29 37.42 -17.65
CA GLN A 205 -0.80 36.56 -16.58
C GLN A 205 0.15 35.41 -16.30
N ILE A 206 0.71 34.77 -17.34
CA ILE A 206 1.75 33.73 -17.18
C ILE A 206 2.96 34.28 -16.39
N GLU A 207 3.48 35.47 -16.76
CA GLU A 207 4.60 36.11 -16.05
C GLU A 207 4.27 36.41 -14.59
N LYS A 208 3.05 36.90 -14.31
CA LYS A 208 2.54 37.17 -12.97
C LYS A 208 2.48 35.92 -12.10
N ILE A 209 2.03 34.79 -12.66
CA ILE A 209 1.96 33.51 -11.99
C ILE A 209 3.38 32.98 -11.70
N ILE A 210 4.26 33.00 -12.70
CA ILE A 210 5.63 32.53 -12.58
C ILE A 210 6.39 33.33 -11.47
N SER A 211 6.15 34.64 -11.39
CA SER A 211 6.72 35.49 -10.32
C SER A 211 6.02 35.34 -8.97
N LYS A 212 4.97 34.50 -8.86
CA LYS A 212 4.15 34.27 -7.67
C LYS A 212 3.43 35.50 -7.13
N ASN A 213 3.29 36.54 -7.92
CA ASN A 213 2.60 37.78 -7.55
C ASN A 213 1.10 37.71 -7.85
N VAL A 214 0.44 36.69 -7.31
CA VAL A 214 -0.99 36.40 -7.50
C VAL A 214 -1.70 36.25 -6.16
N ASN A 215 -2.95 36.71 -6.08
CA ASN A 215 -3.82 36.48 -4.94
C ASN A 215 -4.59 35.15 -5.05
N GLU A 216 -5.42 34.83 -4.02
CA GLU A 216 -6.15 33.54 -3.97
C GLU A 216 -7.14 33.39 -5.14
N VAL A 217 -7.85 34.45 -5.52
CA VAL A 217 -8.83 34.44 -6.59
C VAL A 217 -8.17 34.20 -7.95
N GLU A 218 -7.09 34.91 -8.22
CA GLU A 218 -6.31 34.73 -9.45
C GLU A 218 -5.72 33.32 -9.54
N LEU A 219 -5.16 32.82 -8.44
CA LEU A 219 -4.56 31.47 -8.41
C LEU A 219 -5.62 30.38 -8.58
N SER A 220 -6.84 30.56 -8.08
CA SER A 220 -7.92 29.58 -8.22
C SER A 220 -8.40 29.40 -9.67
N ASN A 221 -8.16 30.35 -10.55
CA ASN A 221 -8.54 30.27 -11.98
C ASN A 221 -7.40 29.80 -12.89
N VAL A 222 -6.18 29.71 -12.38
CA VAL A 222 -4.97 29.44 -13.19
C VAL A 222 -5.07 28.19 -14.03
N LEU A 223 -5.66 27.10 -13.53
CA LEU A 223 -5.78 25.85 -14.30
C LEU A 223 -6.78 25.96 -15.46
N LEU A 224 -7.83 26.73 -15.30
CA LEU A 224 -8.75 27.04 -16.38
C LEU A 224 -8.04 27.87 -17.47
N ASP A 225 -7.41 28.96 -17.06
CA ASP A 225 -6.72 29.89 -17.96
C ASP A 225 -5.59 29.18 -18.73
N LEU A 226 -4.77 28.39 -18.01
CA LEU A 226 -3.71 27.61 -18.61
C LEU A 226 -4.27 26.56 -19.61
N SER A 227 -5.40 25.92 -19.30
CA SER A 227 -6.01 24.95 -20.21
C SER A 227 -6.50 25.61 -21.51
N GLU A 228 -7.06 26.81 -21.42
CA GLU A 228 -7.45 27.60 -22.58
C GLU A 228 -6.24 28.02 -23.44
N MET A 229 -5.18 28.53 -22.81
CA MET A 229 -3.96 28.94 -23.52
C MET A 229 -3.29 27.76 -24.21
N LEU A 230 -3.20 26.61 -23.55
CA LEU A 230 -2.67 25.38 -24.14
C LEU A 230 -3.52 24.90 -25.32
N TYR A 231 -4.84 24.96 -25.20
CA TYR A 231 -5.74 24.63 -26.29
C TYR A 231 -5.56 25.59 -27.49
N LYS A 232 -5.48 26.90 -27.25
CA LYS A 232 -5.22 27.91 -28.30
C LYS A 232 -3.89 27.63 -29.01
N HIS A 233 -2.84 27.30 -28.25
CA HIS A 233 -1.50 27.06 -28.78
C HIS A 233 -1.40 25.76 -29.59
N TYR A 234 -1.84 24.65 -29.01
CA TYR A 234 -1.64 23.31 -29.60
C TYR A 234 -2.79 22.85 -30.51
N GLY A 235 -3.98 23.45 -30.41
CA GLY A 235 -5.19 23.04 -31.14
C GLY A 235 -5.83 21.75 -30.60
N ILE A 236 -5.35 21.27 -29.45
CA ILE A 236 -5.88 20.10 -28.76
C ILE A 236 -5.88 20.38 -27.26
N GLY A 237 -6.93 19.93 -26.56
CA GLY A 237 -7.07 20.15 -25.13
C GLY A 237 -5.99 19.42 -24.30
N PRO A 238 -5.51 20.05 -23.21
CA PRO A 238 -4.55 19.42 -22.33
C PRO A 238 -5.17 18.23 -21.55
N VAL A 239 -4.28 17.38 -21.05
CA VAL A 239 -4.58 16.40 -20.01
C VAL A 239 -4.18 17.00 -18.67
N LEU A 240 -5.11 17.09 -17.72
CA LEU A 240 -4.84 17.53 -16.36
C LEU A 240 -4.61 16.31 -15.46
N ILE A 241 -3.45 16.24 -14.81
CA ILE A 241 -3.10 15.18 -13.85
C ILE A 241 -2.79 15.82 -12.50
N VAL A 242 -3.52 15.41 -11.46
CA VAL A 242 -3.31 15.91 -10.09
C VAL A 242 -3.09 14.74 -9.15
N ASP A 243 -1.89 14.65 -8.60
CA ASP A 243 -1.51 13.60 -7.66
C ASP A 243 -1.62 14.10 -6.22
N GLU A 244 -2.21 13.26 -5.35
CA GLU A 244 -2.40 13.51 -3.91
C GLU A 244 -3.13 14.84 -3.62
N TYR A 245 -4.27 15.06 -4.30
CA TYR A 245 -5.04 16.32 -4.20
C TYR A 245 -5.53 16.62 -2.78
N ASP A 246 -5.70 15.61 -1.95
CA ASP A 246 -6.26 15.69 -0.60
C ASP A 246 -5.22 15.94 0.50
N VAL A 247 -3.93 15.93 0.20
CA VAL A 247 -2.86 16.16 1.20
C VAL A 247 -2.95 17.55 1.84
N PRO A 248 -3.11 18.68 1.11
CA PRO A 248 -3.28 19.98 1.73
C PRO A 248 -4.53 20.07 2.62
N ILE A 249 -5.59 19.33 2.24
CA ILE A 249 -6.86 19.31 2.97
C ILE A 249 -6.69 18.56 4.29
N GLN A 250 -6.04 17.38 4.25
CA GLN A 250 -5.69 16.63 5.45
C GLN A 250 -4.85 17.49 6.40
N GLN A 251 -3.85 18.16 5.87
CA GLN A 251 -2.98 19.03 6.67
C GLN A 251 -3.75 20.21 7.28
N GLY A 252 -4.65 20.82 6.50
CA GLY A 252 -5.50 21.89 6.99
C GLY A 252 -6.40 21.47 8.16
N TYR A 253 -6.91 20.23 8.11
CA TYR A 253 -7.67 19.66 9.22
C TYR A 253 -6.81 19.50 10.48
N MET A 254 -5.63 18.89 10.35
CA MET A 254 -4.73 18.65 11.48
C MET A 254 -4.23 19.95 12.11
N MET A 255 -4.02 21.00 11.31
CA MET A 255 -3.46 22.30 11.74
C MET A 255 -4.50 23.41 11.88
N GLN A 256 -5.81 23.06 11.88
CA GLN A 256 -6.94 23.95 12.16
C GLN A 256 -7.13 25.13 11.17
N TYR A 257 -6.69 24.98 9.91
CA TYR A 257 -7.03 25.93 8.83
C TYR A 257 -7.87 25.30 7.70
N TYR A 258 -8.62 24.27 8.05
CA TYR A 258 -9.39 23.42 7.14
C TYR A 258 -10.32 24.21 6.21
N GLU A 259 -11.11 25.16 6.76
CA GLU A 259 -12.09 25.93 5.97
C GLU A 259 -11.43 26.76 4.87
N LYS A 260 -10.24 27.33 5.13
CA LYS A 260 -9.49 28.12 4.15
C LYS A 260 -9.00 27.24 2.99
N VAL A 261 -8.39 26.10 3.29
CA VAL A 261 -7.87 25.21 2.26
C VAL A 261 -8.99 24.58 1.44
N ILE A 262 -10.10 24.19 2.06
CA ILE A 262 -11.27 23.64 1.36
C ILE A 262 -11.86 24.66 0.38
N LEU A 263 -12.04 25.89 0.81
CA LEU A 263 -12.58 26.96 -0.06
C LEU A 263 -11.68 27.18 -1.29
N PHE A 264 -10.36 27.27 -1.07
CA PHE A 264 -9.41 27.44 -2.16
C PHE A 264 -9.41 26.24 -3.13
N MET A 265 -9.30 25.01 -2.62
CA MET A 265 -9.25 23.80 -3.45
C MET A 265 -10.57 23.60 -4.22
N ARG A 266 -11.71 23.93 -3.62
CA ARG A 266 -13.02 23.92 -4.28
C ARG A 266 -13.03 24.88 -5.48
N ASN A 267 -12.60 26.12 -5.29
CA ASN A 267 -12.56 27.12 -6.35
C ASN A 267 -11.60 26.68 -7.48
N LEU A 268 -10.40 26.20 -7.13
CA LEU A 268 -9.40 25.73 -8.08
C LEU A 268 -9.92 24.59 -8.96
N PHE A 269 -10.50 23.56 -8.35
CA PHE A 269 -10.99 22.40 -9.11
C PHE A 269 -12.34 22.66 -9.80
N SER A 270 -13.18 23.48 -9.22
CA SER A 270 -14.41 23.89 -9.90
C SER A 270 -14.11 24.68 -11.18
N ALA A 271 -13.21 25.65 -11.13
CA ALA A 271 -12.79 26.39 -12.31
C ALA A 271 -12.13 25.47 -13.36
N ALA A 272 -11.24 24.59 -12.90
CA ALA A 272 -10.49 23.72 -13.81
C ALA A 272 -11.34 22.65 -14.50
N LEU A 273 -12.37 22.10 -13.83
CA LEU A 273 -13.02 20.86 -14.25
C LEU A 273 -14.51 21.03 -14.62
N LYS A 274 -15.20 22.02 -14.01
CA LYS A 274 -16.64 22.23 -14.27
C LYS A 274 -16.82 22.94 -15.60
N ASP A 275 -17.56 22.28 -16.51
CA ASP A 275 -17.90 22.82 -17.82
C ASP A 275 -16.68 23.36 -18.62
N ASN A 276 -15.48 22.92 -18.30
CA ASN A 276 -14.28 23.34 -18.99
C ASN A 276 -14.13 22.57 -20.33
N LYS A 277 -14.49 23.26 -21.42
CA LYS A 277 -14.44 22.70 -22.77
C LYS A 277 -13.04 22.53 -23.35
N TYR A 278 -12.02 23.04 -22.67
CA TYR A 278 -10.63 23.00 -23.16
C TYR A 278 -9.88 21.76 -22.72
N ILE A 279 -10.33 21.03 -21.66
CA ILE A 279 -9.65 19.82 -21.18
C ILE A 279 -10.09 18.58 -21.96
N SER A 280 -9.11 17.78 -22.41
CA SER A 280 -9.37 16.48 -23.04
C SER A 280 -9.60 15.37 -22.01
N PHE A 281 -8.76 15.29 -20.98
CA PHE A 281 -8.86 14.31 -19.88
C PHE A 281 -8.42 14.94 -18.56
N GLY A 282 -9.00 14.47 -17.46
CA GLY A 282 -8.58 14.81 -16.10
C GLY A 282 -8.38 13.56 -15.25
N PHE A 283 -7.23 13.43 -14.62
CA PHE A 283 -6.92 12.31 -13.75
C PHE A 283 -6.46 12.83 -12.38
N LEU A 284 -7.20 12.47 -11.34
CA LEU A 284 -6.89 12.89 -9.98
C LEU A 284 -6.64 11.67 -9.09
N THR A 285 -5.74 11.80 -8.13
CA THR A 285 -5.54 10.77 -7.09
C THR A 285 -5.55 11.35 -5.69
N GLY A 286 -6.08 10.57 -4.75
CA GLY A 286 -6.10 10.85 -3.32
C GLY A 286 -6.37 9.60 -2.50
N ILE A 287 -6.56 9.77 -1.20
CA ILE A 287 -7.01 8.72 -0.29
C ILE A 287 -8.53 8.82 -0.12
N LEU A 288 -9.05 10.03 0.14
CA LEU A 288 -10.45 10.29 0.37
C LEU A 288 -11.15 10.89 -0.85
N ARG A 289 -12.43 10.59 -0.95
CA ARG A 289 -13.33 11.31 -1.86
C ARG A 289 -13.88 12.57 -1.20
N VAL A 290 -13.22 13.60 -0.95
CA VAL A 290 -13.72 14.81 -0.23
C VAL A 290 -15.00 15.41 -0.86
N SER A 291 -16.06 14.59 -0.99
CA SER A 291 -17.27 14.91 -1.76
C SER A 291 -18.31 15.70 -0.96
N LYS A 292 -18.45 15.42 0.34
CA LYS A 292 -19.38 16.18 1.21
C LYS A 292 -18.94 17.62 1.46
N GLU A 293 -17.66 17.92 1.22
CA GLU A 293 -17.09 19.27 1.30
C GLU A 293 -17.34 20.12 0.06
N SER A 294 -18.17 19.64 -0.86
CA SER A 294 -18.52 20.33 -2.12
C SER A 294 -17.34 20.70 -3.04
N ILE A 295 -16.13 20.14 -2.84
CA ILE A 295 -15.00 20.36 -3.76
C ILE A 295 -15.38 19.99 -5.19
N PHE A 296 -16.09 18.88 -5.31
CA PHE A 296 -16.57 18.37 -6.59
C PHE A 296 -18.10 18.49 -6.73
N SER A 297 -18.78 19.28 -5.88
CA SER A 297 -20.21 19.51 -6.00
C SER A 297 -20.49 20.30 -7.28
N GLY A 298 -21.35 19.73 -8.10
CA GLY A 298 -21.68 20.31 -9.39
C GLY A 298 -20.79 19.89 -10.56
N LEU A 299 -19.83 18.97 -10.35
CA LEU A 299 -19.16 18.27 -11.43
C LEU A 299 -19.98 17.04 -11.83
N ASN A 300 -20.78 17.18 -12.89
CA ASN A 300 -21.60 16.08 -13.41
C ASN A 300 -20.80 15.05 -14.21
N ASN A 301 -19.55 15.37 -14.54
CA ASN A 301 -18.65 14.60 -15.40
C ASN A 301 -17.50 13.91 -14.63
N LEU A 302 -17.50 13.94 -13.29
CA LEU A 302 -16.50 13.29 -12.47
C LEU A 302 -16.89 11.85 -12.14
N HIS A 303 -16.11 10.89 -12.59
CA HIS A 303 -16.22 9.49 -12.17
C HIS A 303 -15.23 9.19 -11.04
N VAL A 304 -15.75 8.72 -9.92
CA VAL A 304 -14.95 8.37 -8.74
C VAL A 304 -14.78 6.86 -8.68
N HIS A 305 -13.54 6.42 -8.66
CA HIS A 305 -13.17 5.02 -8.56
C HIS A 305 -12.57 4.73 -7.17
N SER A 306 -13.44 4.32 -6.25
CA SER A 306 -13.07 4.00 -4.86
C SER A 306 -12.55 2.57 -4.70
N VAL A 307 -12.12 2.22 -3.48
CA VAL A 307 -11.73 0.84 -3.13
C VAL A 307 -12.89 -0.15 -3.21
N LEU A 308 -14.14 0.32 -3.19
CA LEU A 308 -15.33 -0.53 -3.29
C LEU A 308 -15.67 -0.95 -4.72
N GLU A 309 -15.11 -0.26 -5.72
CA GLU A 309 -15.45 -0.48 -7.12
C GLU A 309 -14.49 -1.44 -7.79
N HIS A 310 -15.07 -2.31 -8.63
CA HIS A 310 -14.29 -3.33 -9.34
C HIS A 310 -13.44 -2.73 -10.47
N ARG A 311 -13.92 -1.67 -11.10
CA ARG A 311 -13.23 -1.04 -12.22
C ARG A 311 -11.90 -0.45 -11.78
N TYR A 312 -10.84 -0.66 -12.53
CA TYR A 312 -9.46 -0.22 -12.24
C TYR A 312 -8.81 -0.82 -10.98
N SER A 313 -9.43 -1.79 -10.33
CA SER A 313 -8.92 -2.42 -9.11
C SER A 313 -7.50 -3.00 -9.29
N GLN A 314 -7.24 -3.66 -10.42
CA GLN A 314 -6.00 -4.36 -10.74
C GLN A 314 -4.79 -3.45 -11.06
N TYR A 315 -5.00 -2.14 -11.26
CA TYR A 315 -3.92 -1.23 -11.62
C TYR A 315 -3.23 -0.59 -10.43
N PHE A 316 -3.87 -0.57 -9.29
CA PHE A 316 -3.34 0.02 -8.06
C PHE A 316 -3.01 -1.09 -7.06
N GLY A 317 -1.73 -1.45 -6.97
CA GLY A 317 -1.26 -2.60 -6.20
C GLY A 317 -0.87 -3.79 -7.07
N PHE A 318 -0.54 -4.92 -6.45
CA PHE A 318 -0.22 -6.16 -7.16
C PHE A 318 -1.33 -7.19 -6.99
N THR A 319 -1.67 -7.88 -8.06
CA THR A 319 -2.61 -9.01 -8.03
C THR A 319 -1.88 -10.30 -7.61
N SER A 320 -2.64 -11.32 -7.19
CA SER A 320 -2.09 -12.62 -6.81
C SER A 320 -1.29 -13.28 -7.94
N GLU A 321 -1.70 -13.10 -9.20
CA GLU A 321 -0.95 -13.64 -10.36
C GLU A 321 0.38 -12.91 -10.57
N GLU A 322 0.39 -11.59 -10.40
CA GLU A 322 1.61 -10.80 -10.49
C GLU A 322 2.59 -11.18 -9.37
N ILE A 323 2.10 -11.39 -8.15
CA ILE A 323 2.92 -11.88 -7.03
C ILE A 323 3.50 -13.27 -7.31
N LYS A 324 2.70 -14.21 -7.79
CA LYS A 324 3.21 -15.52 -8.21
C LYS A 324 4.32 -15.38 -9.25
N THR A 325 4.11 -14.54 -10.27
CA THR A 325 5.12 -14.26 -11.29
C THR A 325 6.41 -13.69 -10.66
N MET A 326 6.28 -12.78 -9.66
CA MET A 326 7.42 -12.22 -8.94
C MET A 326 8.17 -13.29 -8.14
N THR A 327 7.48 -14.18 -7.41
CA THR A 327 8.14 -15.24 -6.64
C THR A 327 8.93 -16.18 -7.54
N TYR A 328 8.42 -16.52 -8.73
CA TYR A 328 9.19 -17.29 -9.72
C TYR A 328 10.39 -16.51 -10.28
N TYR A 329 10.23 -15.22 -10.59
CA TYR A 329 11.33 -14.39 -11.10
C TYR A 329 12.46 -14.25 -10.09
N PHE A 330 12.14 -14.11 -8.80
CA PHE A 330 13.11 -14.02 -7.71
C PHE A 330 13.57 -15.38 -7.18
N GLU A 331 13.06 -16.51 -7.75
CA GLU A 331 13.44 -17.90 -7.41
C GLU A 331 13.07 -18.30 -5.97
N VAL A 332 11.94 -17.82 -5.48
CA VAL A 332 11.40 -18.12 -4.15
C VAL A 332 9.90 -18.46 -4.18
N PRO A 333 9.46 -19.38 -5.05
CA PRO A 333 8.02 -19.69 -5.20
C PRO A 333 7.40 -20.26 -3.92
N GLU A 334 8.18 -20.90 -3.05
CA GLU A 334 7.75 -21.43 -1.75
C GLU A 334 7.37 -20.32 -0.74
N LYS A 335 7.78 -19.08 -1.00
CA LYS A 335 7.47 -17.94 -0.15
C LYS A 335 6.11 -17.29 -0.44
N TYR A 336 5.36 -17.81 -1.40
CA TYR A 336 4.06 -17.24 -1.79
C TYR A 336 3.04 -17.22 -0.64
N ASP A 337 2.91 -18.32 0.11
CA ASP A 337 1.95 -18.42 1.22
C ASP A 337 2.31 -17.47 2.37
N GLU A 338 3.59 -17.35 2.71
CA GLU A 338 4.07 -16.39 3.71
C GLU A 338 3.78 -14.94 3.26
N LEU A 339 3.98 -14.64 1.98
CA LEU A 339 3.68 -13.33 1.38
C LEU A 339 2.18 -13.01 1.47
N CYS A 340 1.30 -13.98 1.20
CA CYS A 340 -0.14 -13.85 1.37
C CYS A 340 -0.52 -13.55 2.83
N GLU A 341 0.04 -14.28 3.78
CA GLU A 341 -0.27 -14.11 5.19
C GLU A 341 0.09 -12.70 5.71
N TRP A 342 1.20 -12.14 5.21
CA TRP A 342 1.72 -10.87 5.69
C TRP A 342 1.20 -9.64 4.93
N TYR A 343 0.99 -9.72 3.61
CA TYR A 343 0.81 -8.53 2.77
C TYR A 343 -0.40 -8.58 1.83
N ASP A 344 -1.11 -9.72 1.75
CA ASP A 344 -2.38 -9.82 1.03
C ASP A 344 -3.54 -9.23 1.85
N GLY A 345 -4.72 -9.33 1.31
CA GLY A 345 -5.97 -9.07 2.02
C GLY A 345 -6.53 -7.68 1.84
N TYR A 346 -5.90 -6.81 1.04
CA TYR A 346 -6.60 -5.63 0.55
C TYR A 346 -7.56 -6.06 -0.56
N ARG A 347 -8.81 -5.63 -0.47
CA ARG A 347 -9.82 -5.98 -1.46
C ARG A 347 -10.36 -4.74 -2.13
N PHE A 348 -10.08 -4.60 -3.44
CA PHE A 348 -10.62 -3.53 -4.25
C PHE A 348 -11.72 -4.09 -5.15
N GLY A 349 -12.97 -3.72 -4.85
CA GLY A 349 -14.13 -4.35 -5.46
C GLY A 349 -14.15 -5.88 -5.23
N LYS A 350 -13.88 -6.65 -6.29
CA LYS A 350 -13.82 -8.12 -6.23
C LYS A 350 -12.41 -8.68 -6.34
N THR A 351 -11.38 -7.83 -6.39
CA THR A 351 -10.00 -8.23 -6.62
C THR A 351 -9.19 -8.13 -5.34
N ASP A 352 -8.51 -9.22 -4.99
CA ASP A 352 -7.55 -9.23 -3.89
C ASP A 352 -6.24 -8.61 -4.36
N ILE A 353 -5.72 -7.67 -3.57
CA ILE A 353 -4.60 -6.80 -3.93
C ILE A 353 -3.58 -6.79 -2.81
N PHE A 354 -2.31 -6.92 -3.17
CA PHE A 354 -1.17 -6.76 -2.28
C PHE A 354 -0.65 -5.34 -2.29
N ASN A 355 -0.14 -4.88 -1.15
CA ASN A 355 0.54 -3.59 -1.06
C ASN A 355 1.92 -3.65 -1.75
N PRO A 356 2.16 -2.86 -2.81
CA PRO A 356 3.42 -2.90 -3.54
C PRO A 356 4.64 -2.55 -2.70
N TRP A 357 4.52 -1.58 -1.80
CA TRP A 357 5.62 -1.15 -0.94
C TRP A 357 6.10 -2.29 -0.05
N SER A 358 5.18 -2.95 0.63
CA SER A 358 5.50 -4.05 1.56
C SER A 358 6.07 -5.24 0.82
N VAL A 359 5.48 -5.61 -0.31
CA VAL A 359 5.96 -6.72 -1.16
C VAL A 359 7.37 -6.44 -1.71
N LEU A 360 7.61 -5.25 -2.26
CA LEU A 360 8.93 -4.91 -2.81
C LEU A 360 10.01 -4.91 -1.72
N ASN A 361 9.71 -4.38 -0.53
CA ASN A 361 10.64 -4.42 0.60
C ASN A 361 10.86 -5.84 1.10
N TYR A 362 9.83 -6.69 1.16
CA TYR A 362 9.97 -8.10 1.52
C TYR A 362 11.00 -8.81 0.63
N PHE A 363 10.89 -8.68 -0.69
CA PHE A 363 11.88 -9.25 -1.61
C PHE A 363 13.27 -8.60 -1.45
N TYR A 364 13.33 -7.29 -1.22
CA TYR A 364 14.59 -6.57 -1.04
C TYR A 364 15.36 -7.02 0.21
N TYR A 365 14.63 -7.29 1.31
CA TYR A 365 15.21 -7.81 2.55
C TYR A 365 15.18 -9.35 2.61
N GLU A 366 15.50 -10.00 1.50
CA GLU A 366 15.70 -11.46 1.42
C GLU A 366 14.52 -12.27 1.97
N CYS A 367 13.31 -11.84 1.67
CA CYS A 367 12.05 -12.47 2.09
C CYS A 367 11.88 -12.53 3.62
N GLN A 368 12.35 -11.52 4.35
CA GLN A 368 12.10 -11.38 5.77
C GLN A 368 10.78 -10.65 6.02
N PRO A 369 9.77 -11.28 6.64
CA PRO A 369 8.51 -10.62 6.93
C PRO A 369 8.65 -9.57 8.04
N GLN A 370 8.27 -8.33 7.74
CA GLN A 370 8.33 -7.18 8.66
C GLN A 370 7.19 -6.19 8.36
N THR A 371 7.00 -5.23 9.26
CA THR A 371 6.02 -4.13 9.07
C THR A 371 6.62 -2.99 8.25
N TYR A 372 6.75 -3.18 6.95
CA TYR A 372 7.35 -2.20 6.05
C TYR A 372 6.48 -0.96 5.84
N TRP A 373 5.17 -1.11 5.89
CA TRP A 373 4.23 -0.02 5.66
C TRP A 373 4.27 1.05 6.77
N GLN A 374 4.48 0.64 8.01
CA GLN A 374 4.56 1.52 9.16
C GLN A 374 5.67 2.57 9.05
N ALA A 375 6.81 2.23 8.47
CA ALA A 375 7.96 3.12 8.35
C ALA A 375 7.73 4.32 7.39
N THR A 376 6.59 4.41 6.71
CA THR A 376 6.41 5.29 5.54
C THR A 376 5.37 6.39 5.68
N GLY A 377 4.60 6.42 6.77
CA GLY A 377 3.55 7.42 6.96
C GLY A 377 3.32 7.77 8.42
N SER A 378 2.82 8.95 8.69
CA SER A 378 2.33 9.26 10.01
C SER A 378 1.05 8.45 10.25
N ASN A 379 1.07 7.59 11.26
CA ASN A 379 -0.14 6.92 11.77
C ASN A 379 -0.94 7.89 12.69
N ASP A 380 -0.69 9.21 12.54
CA ASP A 380 -1.30 10.24 13.39
C ASP A 380 -2.81 10.15 13.42
N ILE A 381 -3.42 9.76 12.28
CA ILE A 381 -4.87 9.61 12.20
C ILE A 381 -5.36 8.39 13.01
N ILE A 382 -4.66 7.23 12.97
CA ILE A 382 -5.04 6.09 13.81
C ILE A 382 -4.90 6.46 15.28
N ARG A 383 -3.82 7.13 15.63
CA ARG A 383 -3.59 7.63 16.98
C ARG A 383 -4.71 8.58 17.43
N GLU A 384 -5.09 9.53 16.58
CA GLU A 384 -6.18 10.46 16.84
C GLU A 384 -7.53 9.73 17.02
N ILE A 385 -7.79 8.71 16.20
CA ILE A 385 -8.98 7.86 16.32
C ILE A 385 -8.97 7.10 17.65
N ILE A 386 -7.85 6.48 18.02
CA ILE A 386 -7.74 5.72 19.27
C ILE A 386 -7.92 6.66 20.47
N GLN A 387 -7.30 7.84 20.45
CA GLN A 387 -7.42 8.85 21.52
C GLN A 387 -8.84 9.40 21.69
N SER A 388 -9.59 9.50 20.59
CA SER A 388 -10.98 9.96 20.60
C SER A 388 -12.01 8.83 20.71
N ALA A 389 -11.56 7.57 20.78
CA ALA A 389 -12.44 6.41 20.75
C ALA A 389 -13.30 6.33 22.00
N ASN A 390 -14.62 6.29 21.82
CA ASN A 390 -15.54 5.91 22.87
C ASN A 390 -15.48 4.39 23.14
N LYS A 391 -16.19 3.93 24.17
CA LYS A 391 -16.21 2.52 24.58
C LYS A 391 -16.57 1.56 23.42
N GLU A 392 -17.57 1.90 22.61
CA GLU A 392 -18.04 1.06 21.50
C GLU A 392 -16.95 0.93 20.41
N ILE A 393 -16.30 2.04 20.05
CA ILE A 393 -15.21 2.06 19.07
C ILE A 393 -14.05 1.21 19.60
N TYR A 394 -13.68 1.39 20.86
CA TYR A 394 -12.59 0.65 21.49
C TYR A 394 -12.85 -0.86 21.50
N GLU A 395 -14.06 -1.30 21.90
CA GLU A 395 -14.47 -2.70 21.87
C GLU A 395 -14.35 -3.29 20.44
N LYS A 396 -14.80 -2.57 19.41
CA LYS A 396 -14.67 -2.98 18.00
C LYS A 396 -13.22 -3.05 17.54
N LEU A 397 -12.36 -2.11 17.95
CA LEU A 397 -10.93 -2.16 17.63
C LEU A 397 -10.26 -3.38 18.26
N ILE A 398 -10.60 -3.73 19.51
CA ILE A 398 -10.11 -4.96 20.15
C ILE A 398 -10.59 -6.22 19.42
N GLN A 399 -11.87 -6.29 19.01
CA GLN A 399 -12.37 -7.40 18.21
C GLN A 399 -11.58 -7.57 16.92
N LEU A 400 -11.30 -6.48 16.20
CA LEU A 400 -10.47 -6.49 15.00
C LEU A 400 -9.05 -7.01 15.28
N MET A 401 -8.44 -6.58 16.40
CA MET A 401 -7.10 -7.05 16.79
C MET A 401 -7.07 -8.55 17.09
N ASN A 402 -8.15 -9.09 17.64
CA ASN A 402 -8.32 -10.52 17.88
C ASN A 402 -8.58 -11.33 16.59
N GLY A 403 -8.55 -10.68 15.43
CA GLY A 403 -8.82 -11.32 14.13
C GLY A 403 -10.30 -11.53 13.85
N GLU A 404 -11.18 -10.96 14.67
CA GLU A 404 -12.62 -11.06 14.47
C GLU A 404 -13.10 -10.09 13.38
N LYS A 405 -14.25 -10.40 12.81
CA LYS A 405 -14.95 -9.50 11.89
C LYS A 405 -15.94 -8.65 12.68
N ILE A 406 -16.03 -7.39 12.33
CA ILE A 406 -17.07 -6.50 12.88
C ILE A 406 -18.05 -6.08 11.81
N LYS A 407 -19.32 -5.86 12.20
CA LYS A 407 -20.32 -5.24 11.34
C LYS A 407 -20.37 -3.74 11.59
N THR A 408 -20.28 -2.96 10.52
CA THR A 408 -20.30 -1.50 10.59
C THR A 408 -20.89 -0.90 9.33
N TYR A 409 -21.43 0.30 9.45
CA TYR A 409 -21.87 1.10 8.30
C TYR A 409 -20.65 1.68 7.59
N ILE A 410 -20.64 1.60 6.24
CA ILE A 410 -19.55 2.10 5.41
C ILE A 410 -20.07 3.19 4.46
N ASP A 411 -19.55 4.39 4.62
CA ASP A 411 -19.78 5.54 3.74
C ASP A 411 -18.44 6.02 3.18
N THR A 412 -18.19 5.83 1.89
CA THR A 412 -16.94 6.27 1.25
C THR A 412 -16.85 7.78 1.01
N SER A 413 -17.92 8.52 1.31
CA SER A 413 -17.95 9.98 1.23
C SER A 413 -17.60 10.68 2.56
N VAL A 414 -16.73 10.04 3.34
CA VAL A 414 -16.25 10.54 4.65
C VAL A 414 -15.44 11.82 4.47
N ILE A 415 -15.65 12.78 5.39
CA ILE A 415 -14.88 14.01 5.49
C ILE A 415 -14.16 14.09 6.84
N TYR A 416 -13.03 14.77 6.87
CA TYR A 416 -12.20 14.87 8.08
C TYR A 416 -12.92 15.38 9.33
N PRO A 417 -13.74 16.46 9.30
CA PRO A 417 -14.44 16.95 10.50
C PRO A 417 -15.40 15.95 11.13
N HIS A 418 -15.94 15.00 10.35
CA HIS A 418 -16.89 14.02 10.88
C HIS A 418 -16.23 12.79 11.53
N ILE A 419 -14.91 12.61 11.38
CA ILE A 419 -14.19 11.45 11.91
C ILE A 419 -14.35 11.35 13.43
N LYS A 420 -14.29 12.48 14.15
CA LYS A 420 -14.35 12.47 15.62
C LYS A 420 -15.72 12.16 16.23
N ASN A 421 -16.79 12.34 15.46
CA ASN A 421 -18.14 12.42 16.04
C ASN A 421 -19.02 11.18 15.79
N ASN A 422 -18.60 10.24 14.93
CA ASN A 422 -19.43 9.10 14.55
C ASN A 422 -18.61 7.83 14.36
N PRO A 423 -18.91 6.73 15.07
CA PRO A 423 -18.21 5.46 14.93
C PRO A 423 -18.17 4.92 13.49
N SER A 424 -19.26 5.04 12.75
CA SER A 424 -19.33 4.56 11.36
C SER A 424 -18.39 5.32 10.43
N THR A 425 -18.20 6.62 10.67
CA THR A 425 -17.25 7.45 9.92
C THR A 425 -15.81 7.02 10.15
N ILE A 426 -15.47 6.63 11.37
CA ILE A 426 -14.15 6.10 11.73
C ILE A 426 -13.83 4.83 10.94
N PHE A 427 -14.71 3.85 10.93
CA PHE A 427 -14.46 2.58 10.22
C PHE A 427 -14.49 2.75 8.71
N SER A 428 -15.31 3.66 8.18
CA SER A 428 -15.30 4.06 6.77
C SER A 428 -13.96 4.68 6.38
N PHE A 429 -13.44 5.59 7.21
CA PHE A 429 -12.13 6.19 7.01
C PHE A 429 -11.00 5.14 7.05
N LEU A 430 -11.00 4.26 8.05
CA LEU A 430 -10.02 3.19 8.18
C LEU A 430 -10.04 2.24 6.97
N LEU A 431 -11.21 1.97 6.38
CA LEU A 431 -11.34 1.17 5.16
C LEU A 431 -10.69 1.86 3.97
N VAL A 432 -11.04 3.12 3.66
CA VAL A 432 -10.48 3.82 2.49
C VAL A 432 -9.00 4.15 2.65
N ALA A 433 -8.52 4.32 3.87
CA ALA A 433 -7.11 4.51 4.18
C ALA A 433 -6.28 3.20 4.13
N GLY A 434 -6.93 2.04 4.01
CA GLY A 434 -6.27 0.74 3.87
C GLY A 434 -5.94 0.04 5.19
N TYR A 435 -6.59 0.42 6.28
CA TYR A 435 -6.44 -0.23 7.58
C TYR A 435 -7.47 -1.34 7.82
N LEU A 436 -8.48 -1.43 6.98
CA LEU A 436 -9.50 -2.47 7.01
C LEU A 436 -9.69 -3.06 5.60
N LYS A 437 -10.20 -4.28 5.54
CA LYS A 437 -10.75 -4.90 4.34
C LYS A 437 -12.23 -5.17 4.51
N ILE A 438 -12.97 -5.18 3.40
CA ILE A 438 -14.38 -5.49 3.33
C ILE A 438 -14.57 -6.89 2.74
N PHE A 439 -15.51 -7.67 3.26
CA PHE A 439 -15.86 -8.99 2.73
C PHE A 439 -16.96 -8.92 1.69
N ASP A 440 -18.01 -8.15 1.98
CA ASP A 440 -19.16 -7.99 1.09
C ASP A 440 -19.26 -6.52 0.68
N SER A 441 -19.45 -6.28 -0.62
CA SER A 441 -19.70 -4.93 -1.11
C SER A 441 -21.04 -4.43 -0.55
N PRO A 442 -21.15 -3.14 -0.18
CA PRO A 442 -22.43 -2.56 0.21
C PRO A 442 -23.47 -2.84 -0.85
N SER A 443 -24.62 -3.36 -0.46
CA SER A 443 -25.75 -3.50 -1.38
C SER A 443 -26.59 -2.22 -1.39
N TYR A 444 -27.31 -1.97 -2.45
CA TYR A 444 -28.24 -0.81 -2.54
C TYR A 444 -29.29 -0.75 -1.42
N LEU A 445 -29.45 -1.81 -0.66
CA LEU A 445 -30.42 -1.94 0.43
C LEU A 445 -29.77 -1.97 1.82
N ASN A 446 -28.44 -2.14 1.91
CA ASN A 446 -27.77 -2.29 3.20
C ASN A 446 -26.31 -1.83 3.11
N ASP A 447 -26.04 -0.67 3.73
CA ASP A 447 -24.69 -0.11 3.84
C ASP A 447 -23.89 -0.71 5.02
N ILE A 448 -24.46 -1.71 5.72
CA ILE A 448 -23.78 -2.43 6.79
C ILE A 448 -22.94 -3.55 6.18
N CYS A 449 -21.66 -3.48 6.40
CA CYS A 449 -20.68 -4.41 5.86
C CYS A 449 -19.91 -5.12 6.96
N GLU A 450 -19.46 -6.35 6.69
CA GLU A 450 -18.45 -7.02 7.50
C GLU A 450 -17.06 -6.54 7.09
N VAL A 451 -16.28 -6.09 8.08
CA VAL A 451 -14.89 -5.67 7.88
C VAL A 451 -13.96 -6.36 8.88
N SER A 452 -12.70 -6.55 8.48
CA SER A 452 -11.63 -7.04 9.37
C SER A 452 -10.31 -6.36 9.05
N LEU A 453 -9.27 -6.67 9.81
CA LEU A 453 -7.91 -6.31 9.42
C LEU A 453 -7.51 -7.05 8.13
N PRO A 454 -6.78 -6.40 7.20
CA PRO A 454 -6.41 -7.03 5.94
C PRO A 454 -5.42 -8.18 6.12
N ASN A 455 -4.39 -8.01 6.96
CA ASN A 455 -3.26 -8.93 7.06
C ASN A 455 -2.48 -8.76 8.37
N LYS A 456 -1.44 -9.58 8.56
CA LYS A 456 -0.58 -9.53 9.75
C LYS A 456 0.17 -8.21 9.91
N GLU A 457 0.63 -7.60 8.81
CA GLU A 457 1.34 -6.32 8.86
C GLU A 457 0.47 -5.23 9.51
N ILE A 458 -0.79 -5.11 9.09
CA ILE A 458 -1.72 -4.12 9.62
C ILE A 458 -2.17 -4.47 11.04
N ALA A 459 -2.35 -5.75 11.36
CA ALA A 459 -2.62 -6.17 12.73
C ALA A 459 -1.50 -5.69 13.68
N TYR A 460 -0.25 -5.82 13.27
CA TYR A 460 0.89 -5.32 14.05
C TYR A 460 0.88 -3.79 14.21
N VAL A 461 0.49 -3.04 13.18
CA VAL A 461 0.35 -1.58 13.27
C VAL A 461 -0.70 -1.19 14.32
N TYR A 462 -1.87 -1.84 14.31
CA TYR A 462 -2.90 -1.60 15.33
C TYR A 462 -2.40 -1.91 16.74
N HIS A 463 -1.77 -3.07 16.91
CA HIS A 463 -1.18 -3.45 18.18
C HIS A 463 -0.22 -2.38 18.70
N LYS A 464 0.66 -1.88 17.86
CA LYS A 464 1.65 -0.88 18.25
C LYS A 464 1.02 0.48 18.57
N GLU A 465 0.07 0.96 17.80
CA GLU A 465 -0.56 2.27 18.05
C GLU A 465 -1.44 2.23 19.30
N ILE A 466 -2.20 1.16 19.54
CA ILE A 466 -2.97 0.96 20.78
C ILE A 466 -2.02 0.90 21.98
N LEU A 467 -0.88 0.23 21.84
CA LEU A 467 0.14 0.18 22.89
C LEU A 467 0.77 1.53 23.19
N LEU A 468 1.06 2.33 22.16
CA LEU A 468 1.58 3.68 22.35
C LEU A 468 0.59 4.53 23.16
N GLU A 469 -0.71 4.37 22.93
CA GLU A 469 -1.72 5.07 23.74
C GLU A 469 -1.82 4.51 25.16
N LEU A 470 -1.75 3.20 25.32
CA LEU A 470 -1.66 2.60 26.66
C LEU A 470 -0.37 3.03 27.37
N GLN A 471 0.76 3.18 26.66
CA GLN A 471 2.01 3.70 27.22
C GLN A 471 1.94 5.17 27.61
N ASN A 472 1.16 5.99 26.94
CA ASN A 472 0.89 7.37 27.36
C ASN A 472 0.10 7.40 28.68
N MET A 473 -0.66 6.34 28.97
CA MET A 473 -1.37 6.11 30.24
C MET A 473 -0.52 5.36 31.28
N ILE A 474 0.58 4.72 30.84
CA ILE A 474 1.43 3.84 31.66
C ILE A 474 2.85 4.44 31.69
N PRO A 475 3.49 4.57 32.85
CA PRO A 475 4.90 4.92 32.91
C PRO A 475 5.72 3.94 32.05
N GLN A 476 6.57 4.47 31.17
CA GLN A 476 7.34 3.69 30.20
C GLN A 476 8.22 2.62 30.87
N SER A 477 8.72 2.87 32.09
CA SER A 477 9.44 1.90 32.91
C SER A 477 8.60 0.68 33.25
N LEU A 478 7.33 0.88 33.63
CA LEU A 478 6.43 -0.20 34.06
C LEU A 478 6.13 -1.19 32.92
N GLY A 479 5.94 -0.67 31.69
CA GLY A 479 5.74 -1.53 30.51
C GLY A 479 6.97 -2.42 30.20
N ILE A 480 8.17 -1.87 30.32
CA ILE A 480 9.43 -2.60 30.12
C ILE A 480 9.61 -3.68 31.23
N GLU A 481 9.31 -3.32 32.48
CA GLU A 481 9.40 -4.25 33.61
C GLU A 481 8.43 -5.41 33.46
N ILE A 482 7.19 -5.19 33.01
CA ILE A 482 6.20 -6.24 32.72
C ILE A 482 6.71 -7.19 31.64
N GLN A 483 7.26 -6.65 30.55
CA GLN A 483 7.83 -7.47 29.48
C GLN A 483 9.01 -8.30 29.97
N HIS A 484 9.88 -7.73 30.76
CA HIS A 484 11.01 -8.40 31.36
C HIS A 484 10.55 -9.53 32.30
N ALA A 485 9.55 -9.27 33.15
CA ALA A 485 8.97 -10.26 34.06
C ALA A 485 8.37 -11.47 33.31
N ILE A 486 7.70 -11.25 32.17
CA ILE A 486 7.15 -12.32 31.30
C ILE A 486 8.28 -13.26 30.81
N VAL A 487 9.39 -12.68 30.32
CA VAL A 487 10.49 -13.46 29.74
C VAL A 487 11.33 -14.13 30.82
N MET A 488 11.49 -13.48 31.99
CA MET A 488 12.31 -13.98 33.11
C MET A 488 11.55 -14.89 34.09
N LYS A 489 10.28 -15.24 33.82
CA LYS A 489 9.46 -16.11 34.66
C LYS A 489 9.16 -15.53 36.08
N ASP A 490 9.20 -14.23 36.21
CA ASP A 490 8.93 -13.57 37.50
C ASP A 490 7.41 -13.37 37.67
N CYS A 491 6.73 -14.42 38.12
CA CYS A 491 5.28 -14.40 38.30
C CYS A 491 4.81 -13.40 39.35
N GLU A 492 5.52 -13.27 40.47
CA GLU A 492 5.13 -12.34 41.53
C GLU A 492 5.42 -10.88 41.11
N GLY A 493 6.55 -10.63 40.46
CA GLY A 493 6.85 -9.34 39.85
C GLY A 493 5.84 -8.99 38.78
N LEU A 494 5.55 -9.91 37.84
CA LEU A 494 4.55 -9.71 36.80
C LEU A 494 3.16 -9.38 37.36
N LYS A 495 2.72 -10.13 38.39
CA LYS A 495 1.45 -9.89 39.08
C LYS A 495 1.43 -8.50 39.70
N SER A 496 2.46 -8.12 40.45
CA SER A 496 2.56 -6.81 41.12
C SER A 496 2.54 -5.67 40.10
N LEU A 497 3.28 -5.81 39.01
CA LEU A 497 3.36 -4.82 37.94
C LEU A 497 2.02 -4.64 37.21
N ILE A 498 1.35 -5.74 36.84
CA ILE A 498 0.04 -5.69 36.17
C ILE A 498 -0.99 -5.10 37.14
N GLN A 499 -0.96 -5.47 38.42
CA GLN A 499 -1.87 -4.92 39.42
C GLN A 499 -1.67 -3.40 39.62
N THR A 500 -0.42 -2.95 39.64
CA THR A 500 -0.07 -1.52 39.69
C THR A 500 -0.61 -0.79 38.44
N LEU A 501 -0.46 -1.38 37.28
CA LEU A 501 -1.00 -0.86 36.05
C LEU A 501 -2.52 -0.70 36.11
N LEU A 502 -3.24 -1.74 36.52
CA LEU A 502 -4.69 -1.70 36.67
C LEU A 502 -5.14 -0.67 37.69
N MET A 503 -4.38 -0.46 38.79
CA MET A 503 -4.68 0.53 39.81
C MET A 503 -4.49 1.97 39.33
N THR A 504 -3.44 2.24 38.55
CA THR A 504 -3.05 3.60 38.11
C THR A 504 -3.79 4.06 36.87
N SER A 505 -4.15 3.13 35.97
CA SER A 505 -4.68 3.46 34.65
C SER A 505 -6.20 3.42 34.51
N VAL A 506 -6.94 3.00 35.55
CA VAL A 506 -8.33 2.54 35.39
C VAL A 506 -9.28 3.25 36.33
N SER A 507 -9.61 4.51 36.08
CA SER A 507 -10.79 5.14 36.69
C SER A 507 -12.11 4.87 35.91
N SER A 508 -12.03 4.49 34.64
CA SER A 508 -13.20 4.29 33.74
C SER A 508 -13.50 2.84 33.35
N PHE A 509 -12.73 1.84 33.83
CA PHE A 509 -12.83 0.44 33.39
C PHE A 509 -13.41 -0.52 34.42
N ASP A 510 -14.17 -0.04 35.40
CA ASP A 510 -14.74 -0.86 36.49
C ASP A 510 -15.70 -1.99 36.03
N TYR A 511 -15.95 -2.12 34.72
CA TYR A 511 -16.81 -3.16 34.12
C TYR A 511 -16.09 -3.94 33.01
N ALA A 512 -14.78 -4.11 33.09
CA ALA A 512 -13.99 -4.78 32.06
C ALA A 512 -14.46 -6.23 31.85
N LYS A 513 -14.84 -6.53 30.60
CA LYS A 513 -15.07 -7.91 30.13
C LYS A 513 -13.71 -8.56 29.86
N GLU A 514 -13.71 -9.89 29.73
CA GLU A 514 -12.51 -10.68 29.35
C GLU A 514 -11.77 -10.12 28.15
N THR A 515 -12.48 -9.60 27.16
CA THR A 515 -11.94 -8.94 25.96
C THR A 515 -11.04 -7.74 26.27
N PHE A 516 -11.28 -7.00 27.35
CA PHE A 516 -10.41 -5.90 27.78
C PHE A 516 -9.06 -6.41 28.28
N TYR A 517 -9.08 -7.41 29.20
CA TYR A 517 -7.85 -7.97 29.74
C TYR A 517 -7.03 -8.68 28.67
N HIS A 518 -7.72 -9.34 27.73
CA HIS A 518 -7.10 -9.93 26.56
C HIS A 518 -6.39 -8.87 25.71
N GLY A 519 -7.05 -7.77 25.37
CA GLY A 519 -6.45 -6.66 24.62
C GLY A 519 -5.27 -6.03 25.36
N LEU A 520 -5.38 -5.80 26.68
CA LEU A 520 -4.31 -5.28 27.51
C LEU A 520 -3.08 -6.21 27.51
N MET A 521 -3.29 -7.49 27.79
CA MET A 521 -2.21 -8.48 27.83
C MET A 521 -1.58 -8.69 26.44
N LEU A 522 -2.39 -8.78 25.40
CA LEU A 522 -1.91 -8.85 24.02
C LEU A 522 -1.05 -7.65 23.68
N GLY A 523 -1.51 -6.47 24.09
CA GLY A 523 -0.80 -5.23 23.95
C GLY A 523 0.58 -5.25 24.62
N LEU A 524 0.65 -5.63 25.86
CA LEU A 524 1.91 -5.76 26.61
C LEU A 524 2.86 -6.78 25.96
N CYS A 525 2.32 -7.89 25.48
CA CYS A 525 3.08 -8.95 24.83
C CYS A 525 3.63 -8.53 23.46
N ALA A 526 2.91 -7.72 22.70
CA ALA A 526 3.31 -7.33 21.34
C ALA A 526 4.61 -6.52 21.27
N LEU A 527 5.04 -5.91 22.38
CA LEU A 527 6.30 -5.16 22.49
C LEU A 527 7.49 -6.02 22.93
N VAL A 528 7.30 -7.29 23.27
CA VAL A 528 8.39 -8.16 23.70
C VAL A 528 9.31 -8.41 22.51
N LYS A 529 10.51 -7.87 22.56
CA LYS A 529 11.49 -7.98 21.46
C LYS A 529 11.90 -9.43 21.24
N GLY A 530 12.00 -9.83 19.99
CA GLY A 530 12.43 -11.18 19.62
C GLY A 530 11.30 -12.20 19.50
N TYR A 531 10.03 -11.75 19.49
CA TYR A 531 8.88 -12.62 19.42
C TYR A 531 7.87 -12.18 18.35
N PHE A 532 7.24 -13.16 17.71
CA PHE A 532 6.00 -12.99 16.96
C PHE A 532 4.82 -13.26 17.89
N VAL A 533 3.97 -12.27 18.09
CA VAL A 533 2.80 -12.39 18.94
C VAL A 533 1.58 -12.72 18.09
N THR A 534 0.82 -13.73 18.50
CA THR A 534 -0.46 -14.11 17.88
C THR A 534 -1.51 -14.32 18.97
N SER A 535 -2.77 -14.11 18.61
CA SER A 535 -3.88 -14.36 19.53
C SER A 535 -5.02 -15.11 18.84
N ASN A 536 -5.84 -15.81 19.63
CA ASN A 536 -7.04 -16.53 19.20
C ASN A 536 -6.82 -17.47 17.99
N LYS A 537 -5.64 -18.06 17.86
CA LYS A 537 -5.32 -18.99 16.78
C LYS A 537 -5.51 -20.44 17.22
N GLU A 538 -5.97 -21.28 16.29
CA GLU A 538 -6.12 -22.72 16.53
C GLU A 538 -4.76 -23.40 16.72
N SER A 539 -4.62 -24.19 17.78
CA SER A 539 -3.48 -25.07 18.04
C SER A 539 -3.93 -26.21 18.95
N GLY A 540 -3.53 -27.44 18.66
CA GLY A 540 -4.03 -28.62 19.37
C GLY A 540 -5.56 -28.74 19.22
N ASP A 541 -6.25 -28.99 20.33
CA ASP A 541 -7.70 -29.19 20.37
C ASP A 541 -8.50 -27.91 20.67
N GLY A 542 -7.97 -26.72 20.35
CA GLY A 542 -8.70 -25.47 20.58
C GLY A 542 -7.95 -24.22 20.15
N ARG A 543 -8.36 -23.07 20.71
CA ARG A 543 -7.75 -21.77 20.46
C ARG A 543 -7.11 -21.25 21.73
N TYR A 544 -5.84 -20.86 21.65
CA TYR A 544 -5.17 -20.17 22.74
C TYR A 544 -5.46 -18.67 22.71
N ASP A 545 -5.38 -18.01 23.88
CA ASP A 545 -5.60 -16.57 23.94
C ASP A 545 -4.41 -15.79 23.36
N ILE A 546 -3.19 -16.00 23.87
CA ILE A 546 -2.00 -15.28 23.40
C ILE A 546 -0.81 -16.25 23.29
N SER A 547 -0.07 -16.10 22.21
CA SER A 547 1.15 -16.87 21.93
C SER A 547 2.27 -15.94 21.45
N LEU A 548 3.42 -16.06 22.08
CA LEU A 548 4.65 -15.40 21.69
C LEU A 548 5.61 -16.45 21.11
N LYS A 549 5.71 -16.50 19.78
CA LYS A 549 6.62 -17.39 19.08
C LYS A 549 7.99 -16.72 18.96
N PRO A 550 9.09 -17.38 19.38
CA PRO A 550 10.40 -16.78 19.29
C PRO A 550 10.86 -16.64 17.84
N ILE A 551 11.52 -15.51 17.52
CA ILE A 551 12.20 -15.27 16.24
C ILE A 551 13.57 -15.97 16.24
N TYR A 552 14.18 -16.06 17.43
CA TYR A 552 15.52 -16.63 17.59
C TYR A 552 15.45 -17.97 18.29
N PRO A 553 16.19 -19.01 17.84
CA PRO A 553 16.10 -20.37 18.37
C PRO A 553 16.46 -20.54 19.87
N TYR A 554 17.20 -19.57 20.43
CA TYR A 554 17.60 -19.59 21.83
C TYR A 554 16.58 -19.00 22.79
N LEU A 555 15.51 -18.38 22.28
CA LEU A 555 14.43 -17.84 23.09
C LEU A 555 13.34 -18.89 23.32
N PRO A 556 12.69 -18.91 24.50
CA PRO A 556 11.55 -19.79 24.75
C PRO A 556 10.29 -19.32 24.01
N GLY A 557 9.42 -20.23 23.64
CA GLY A 557 8.03 -19.90 23.31
C GLY A 557 7.26 -19.54 24.57
N ILE A 558 6.21 -18.69 24.45
CA ILE A 558 5.39 -18.30 25.57
C ILE A 558 3.91 -18.44 25.17
N LEU A 559 3.13 -19.10 26.00
CA LEU A 559 1.67 -19.26 25.87
C LEU A 559 1.00 -18.64 27.08
N ILE A 560 -0.01 -17.85 26.86
CA ILE A 560 -0.80 -17.20 27.92
C ILE A 560 -2.27 -17.48 27.67
N GLU A 561 -2.94 -18.04 28.66
CA GLU A 561 -4.40 -18.23 28.70
C GLU A 561 -4.99 -17.33 29.77
N LEU A 562 -6.08 -16.66 29.43
CA LEU A 562 -6.71 -15.65 30.27
C LEU A 562 -8.06 -16.13 30.75
N LYS A 563 -8.42 -15.77 31.99
CA LYS A 563 -9.77 -15.93 32.51
C LYS A 563 -10.16 -14.67 33.25
N SER A 564 -11.44 -14.36 33.24
CA SER A 564 -11.95 -13.25 34.03
C SER A 564 -13.26 -13.60 34.73
N GLU A 565 -13.44 -13.09 35.95
CA GLU A 565 -14.68 -13.21 36.68
C GLU A 565 -14.99 -11.92 37.42
N LYS A 566 -16.26 -11.52 37.39
CA LYS A 566 -16.70 -10.31 38.10
C LYS A 566 -16.75 -10.57 39.59
N GLN A 567 -16.09 -9.74 40.40
CA GLN A 567 -16.16 -9.72 41.87
C GLN A 567 -15.99 -11.09 42.53
N CYS A 568 -14.84 -11.72 42.36
CA CYS A 568 -14.53 -12.98 43.03
C CYS A 568 -13.49 -12.81 44.15
N SER A 569 -13.46 -13.80 45.10
CA SER A 569 -12.45 -13.84 46.13
C SER A 569 -11.06 -14.13 45.57
N LYS A 570 -10.00 -13.77 46.30
CA LYS A 570 -8.61 -14.07 45.91
C LYS A 570 -8.37 -15.58 45.70
N GLU A 571 -9.02 -16.42 46.53
CA GLU A 571 -8.91 -17.87 46.40
C GLU A 571 -9.56 -18.38 45.08
N THR A 572 -10.73 -17.83 44.74
CA THR A 572 -11.40 -18.14 43.47
C THR A 572 -10.57 -17.69 42.29
N LEU A 573 -9.98 -16.49 42.36
CA LEU A 573 -9.13 -15.94 41.31
C LEU A 573 -7.90 -16.82 41.09
N LYS A 574 -7.25 -17.30 42.13
CA LYS A 574 -6.14 -18.24 42.06
C LYS A 574 -6.54 -19.57 41.43
N LYS A 575 -7.72 -20.09 41.75
CA LYS A 575 -8.26 -21.30 41.10
C LYS A 575 -8.53 -21.08 39.61
N LEU A 576 -8.97 -19.88 39.19
CA LEU A 576 -9.18 -19.54 37.79
C LEU A 576 -7.86 -19.45 37.03
N ALA A 577 -6.81 -18.85 37.60
CA ALA A 577 -5.49 -18.83 37.01
C ALA A 577 -4.95 -20.25 36.79
N LYS A 578 -5.14 -21.14 37.78
CA LYS A 578 -4.76 -22.55 37.64
C LYS A 578 -5.57 -23.26 36.54
N LYS A 579 -6.87 -23.02 36.44
CA LYS A 579 -7.71 -23.57 35.38
C LYS A 579 -7.27 -23.08 34.00
N ALA A 580 -6.86 -21.82 33.89
CA ALA A 580 -6.31 -21.28 32.65
C ALA A 580 -5.03 -22.05 32.24
N LEU A 581 -4.12 -22.28 33.17
CA LEU A 581 -2.91 -23.07 32.95
C LEU A 581 -3.24 -24.54 32.57
N GLU A 582 -4.17 -25.17 33.27
CA GLU A 582 -4.63 -26.53 32.97
C GLU A 582 -5.25 -26.63 31.55
N GLN A 583 -5.94 -25.58 31.09
CA GLN A 583 -6.53 -25.53 29.76
C GLN A 583 -5.46 -25.58 28.66
N ILE A 584 -4.32 -24.89 28.82
CA ILE A 584 -3.19 -24.96 27.87
C ILE A 584 -2.72 -26.42 27.70
N HIS A 585 -2.67 -27.19 28.79
CA HIS A 585 -2.25 -28.60 28.76
C HIS A 585 -3.30 -29.50 28.14
N LEU A 586 -4.55 -29.41 28.61
CA LEU A 586 -5.66 -30.24 28.13
C LEU A 586 -5.92 -30.08 26.64
N LYS A 587 -5.74 -28.86 26.13
CA LYS A 587 -5.95 -28.50 24.72
C LYS A 587 -4.69 -28.56 23.86
N GLN A 588 -3.55 -28.90 24.45
CA GLN A 588 -2.25 -29.05 23.77
C GLN A 588 -1.90 -27.83 22.89
N TYR A 589 -2.06 -26.64 23.41
CA TYR A 589 -1.84 -25.38 22.66
C TYR A 589 -0.39 -25.20 22.21
N ASP A 590 0.56 -25.90 22.79
CA ASP A 590 2.00 -25.91 22.43
C ASP A 590 2.35 -26.77 21.21
N THR A 591 1.41 -27.55 20.66
CA THR A 591 1.62 -28.50 19.56
C THR A 591 2.25 -27.82 18.35
N GLN A 592 1.70 -26.71 17.89
CA GLN A 592 2.20 -26.00 16.72
C GLN A 592 3.64 -25.46 16.94
N MET A 593 3.91 -24.85 18.09
CA MET A 593 5.25 -24.35 18.41
C MET A 593 6.29 -25.48 18.46
N ARG A 594 5.92 -26.64 19.03
CA ARG A 594 6.79 -27.82 19.06
C ARG A 594 7.07 -28.38 17.68
N MET A 595 6.08 -28.45 16.80
CA MET A 595 6.26 -28.86 15.39
C MET A 595 7.19 -27.91 14.63
N GLU A 596 7.19 -26.64 15.01
CA GLU A 596 8.06 -25.61 14.43
C GLU A 596 9.45 -25.54 15.09
N GLY A 597 9.77 -26.49 15.98
CA GLY A 597 11.11 -26.67 16.56
C GLY A 597 11.41 -25.87 17.83
N VAL A 598 10.38 -25.29 18.48
CA VAL A 598 10.56 -24.57 19.75
C VAL A 598 10.70 -25.58 20.90
N SER A 599 11.89 -25.66 21.50
CA SER A 599 12.22 -26.67 22.52
C SER A 599 11.67 -26.33 23.91
N PHE A 600 11.67 -25.04 24.28
CA PHE A 600 11.25 -24.57 25.59
C PHE A 600 10.04 -23.66 25.44
N ILE A 601 8.95 -23.96 26.18
CA ILE A 601 7.70 -23.19 26.11
C ILE A 601 7.23 -22.89 27.54
N TYR A 602 7.13 -21.58 27.85
CA TYR A 602 6.56 -21.10 29.12
C TYR A 602 5.05 -20.97 28.98
N LYS A 603 4.33 -21.45 29.96
CA LYS A 603 2.88 -21.47 29.97
C LYS A 603 2.37 -20.64 31.16
N TYR A 604 1.56 -19.63 30.88
CA TYR A 604 0.98 -18.74 31.88
C TYR A 604 -0.54 -18.86 31.89
N GLY A 605 -1.11 -19.15 33.06
CA GLY A 605 -2.52 -18.98 33.31
C GLY A 605 -2.73 -17.69 34.11
N VAL A 606 -3.46 -16.73 33.55
CA VAL A 606 -3.68 -15.41 34.13
C VAL A 606 -5.17 -15.19 34.35
N ALA A 607 -5.57 -14.80 35.58
CA ALA A 607 -6.96 -14.55 35.93
C ALA A 607 -7.15 -13.13 36.46
N PHE A 608 -8.23 -12.47 36.03
CA PHE A 608 -8.56 -11.10 36.35
C PHE A 608 -9.93 -11.00 37.09
N SER A 609 -10.01 -10.09 38.08
CA SER A 609 -11.27 -9.67 38.69
C SER A 609 -11.20 -8.18 39.06
N GLY A 610 -11.77 -7.32 38.24
CA GLY A 610 -11.61 -5.87 38.37
C GLY A 610 -10.15 -5.46 38.32
N LYS A 611 -9.61 -4.91 39.39
CA LYS A 611 -8.20 -4.50 39.50
C LYS A 611 -7.27 -5.60 40.05
N ASN A 612 -7.81 -6.76 40.36
CA ASN A 612 -7.04 -7.88 40.93
C ASN A 612 -6.59 -8.82 39.80
N VAL A 613 -5.38 -9.35 39.94
CA VAL A 613 -4.81 -10.36 39.04
C VAL A 613 -4.14 -11.47 39.83
N GLU A 614 -4.28 -12.69 39.36
CA GLU A 614 -3.52 -13.86 39.85
C GLU A 614 -2.88 -14.58 38.63
N ILE A 615 -1.68 -15.09 38.83
CA ILE A 615 -0.87 -15.70 37.79
C ILE A 615 -0.33 -17.02 38.28
N GLU A 616 -0.52 -18.07 37.49
CA GLU A 616 0.13 -19.37 37.65
C GLU A 616 0.96 -19.69 36.41
N MET A 617 2.09 -20.38 36.58
CA MET A 617 3.03 -20.60 35.48
C MET A 617 3.66 -21.99 35.55
N GLU A 618 3.99 -22.54 34.38
CA GLU A 618 4.74 -23.77 34.18
C GLU A 618 5.71 -23.65 32.99
N CYS A 619 6.80 -24.43 33.03
CA CYS A 619 7.83 -24.48 31.98
C CYS A 619 7.69 -25.70 31.08
#